data_28271055af1671fc962e78580d8a0a24
#
_entry.id   28271055af1671fc962e78580d8a0a24
#
_cell.length_a   1.000
_cell.length_b   1.000
_cell.length_c   1.000
_cell.angle_alpha   90.00
_cell.angle_beta   90.00
_cell.angle_gamma   90.00
#
_symmetry.space_group_name_H-M   'P 1'
#
loop_
_entity.id
_entity.type
_entity.pdbx_description
1 polymer ?
#
loop_
_entity_poly.entity_id
_entity_poly.type
_entity_poly.pdbx_seq_one_letter_code
_entity_poly.pdbx_strand_id
1 'polypeptide(L)'
;MIKIAINGFGRIGRNALKIALMRRDLEVVAINDLTDTKTLAFLLKHDSSYGTYSREVTFDDQNIIVDGKKIRVFSEKDPANLAWGELGVDVVIESTGFFTDPEKAKAHLTAGARKVVISAPAKGEGAKTIVLGVNEGEVTKEDKILSNASCTTNCIAPIMKVLEDNFGVKKAMMTTVHSYTGSQRLLDAPAKDLREARSAAENIVPTTTGASKAAALTIPSLKGKFNGLSVRVPTPVVSLADITAVLSRATTKEELTKLFEKVASEPFYEGILGVSNEELVSSDYRGDSHSCIVDLPLIDVVDGDLIKIVAWYDNEWGYSNRLVELTADFGKE
;
A
#
# COMPACT_ATOMS: atom_id res chain seq x y z
N MET A 1 -14.66 3.16 19.30
CA MET A 1 -13.49 2.36 18.79
C MET A 1 -14.01 1.52 17.66
N ILE A 2 -13.41 1.63 16.48
CA ILE A 2 -13.81 0.92 15.27
C ILE A 2 -13.27 -0.51 15.36
N LYS A 3 -14.15 -1.50 15.22
CA LYS A 3 -13.77 -2.91 15.23
C LYS A 3 -13.38 -3.35 13.82
N ILE A 4 -12.16 -3.85 13.68
CA ILE A 4 -11.66 -4.33 12.40
C ILE A 4 -11.30 -5.82 12.45
N ALA A 5 -11.44 -6.48 11.31
CA ALA A 5 -10.92 -7.81 11.08
C ALA A 5 -9.95 -7.82 9.91
N ILE A 6 -9.01 -8.76 9.91
CA ILE A 6 -8.00 -8.90 8.86
C ILE A 6 -8.21 -10.27 8.19
N ASN A 7 -8.53 -10.26 6.91
CA ASN A 7 -8.59 -11.47 6.09
C ASN A 7 -7.31 -11.62 5.28
N GLY A 8 -6.51 -12.64 5.57
CA GLY A 8 -5.16 -12.85 5.05
C GLY A 8 -4.08 -12.25 5.95
N PHE A 9 -3.34 -13.11 6.64
CA PHE A 9 -2.32 -12.69 7.60
C PHE A 9 -0.90 -12.87 7.04
N GLY A 10 -0.75 -12.50 5.75
CA GLY A 10 0.53 -12.41 5.04
C GLY A 10 1.36 -11.19 5.47
N ARG A 11 2.28 -10.75 4.61
CA ARG A 11 3.15 -9.58 4.88
C ARG A 11 2.33 -8.33 5.25
N ILE A 12 1.33 -7.98 4.43
CA ILE A 12 0.50 -6.78 4.63
C ILE A 12 -0.41 -6.93 5.85
N GLY A 13 -1.10 -8.08 6.00
CA GLY A 13 -1.98 -8.30 7.15
C GLY A 13 -1.25 -8.23 8.50
N ARG A 14 -0.02 -8.78 8.58
CA ARG A 14 0.80 -8.69 9.80
C ARG A 14 1.26 -7.26 10.10
N ASN A 15 1.69 -6.52 9.09
CA ASN A 15 2.07 -5.11 9.27
C ASN A 15 0.84 -4.25 9.64
N ALA A 16 -0.30 -4.49 8.99
CA ALA A 16 -1.56 -3.82 9.35
C ALA A 16 -1.97 -4.08 10.80
N LEU A 17 -1.82 -5.31 11.30
CA LEU A 17 -2.03 -5.61 12.72
C LEU A 17 -1.10 -4.80 13.61
N LYS A 18 0.22 -4.82 13.33
CA LYS A 18 1.21 -4.08 14.14
C LYS A 18 0.87 -2.59 14.22
N ILE A 19 0.48 -1.98 13.08
CA ILE A 19 0.11 -0.57 12.98
C ILE A 19 -1.22 -0.30 13.70
N ALA A 20 -2.24 -1.14 13.48
CA ALA A 20 -3.53 -1.00 14.14
C ALA A 20 -3.42 -1.07 15.68
N LEU A 21 -2.54 -1.93 16.20
CA LEU A 21 -2.27 -2.04 17.64
C LEU A 21 -1.56 -0.80 18.24
N MET A 22 -0.99 0.09 17.44
CA MET A 22 -0.45 1.37 17.90
C MET A 22 -1.53 2.46 18.02
N ARG A 23 -2.71 2.25 17.42
CA ARG A 23 -3.81 3.22 17.40
C ARG A 23 -4.79 2.98 18.53
N ARG A 24 -5.37 4.05 19.06
CA ARG A 24 -6.37 4.01 20.14
C ARG A 24 -7.81 3.99 19.63
N ASP A 25 -8.01 4.35 18.37
CA ASP A 25 -9.33 4.43 17.73
C ASP A 25 -9.76 3.12 17.06
N LEU A 26 -8.83 2.13 16.94
CA LEU A 26 -9.07 0.82 16.33
C LEU A 26 -9.01 -0.33 17.34
N GLU A 27 -9.79 -1.36 17.07
CA GLU A 27 -9.74 -2.65 17.76
C GLU A 27 -9.69 -3.78 16.75
N VAL A 28 -8.58 -4.53 16.69
CA VAL A 28 -8.51 -5.75 15.89
C VAL A 28 -9.17 -6.87 16.68
N VAL A 29 -10.33 -7.34 16.24
CA VAL A 29 -11.13 -8.36 16.94
C VAL A 29 -10.87 -9.76 16.40
N ALA A 30 -10.49 -9.88 15.12
CA ALA A 30 -10.25 -11.18 14.51
C ALA A 30 -9.29 -11.12 13.31
N ILE A 31 -8.72 -12.28 13.04
CA ILE A 31 -7.90 -12.59 11.85
C ILE A 31 -8.50 -13.84 11.21
N ASN A 32 -8.49 -13.91 9.88
CA ASN A 32 -8.74 -15.14 9.14
C ASN A 32 -7.53 -15.48 8.28
N ASP A 33 -6.98 -16.68 8.45
CA ASP A 33 -5.91 -17.23 7.62
C ASP A 33 -5.97 -18.77 7.68
N LEU A 34 -5.58 -19.46 6.62
CA LEU A 34 -5.63 -20.93 6.56
C LEU A 34 -4.49 -21.61 7.30
N THR A 35 -3.53 -20.82 7.79
CA THR A 35 -2.37 -21.27 8.55
C THR A 35 -2.70 -21.37 10.04
N ASP A 36 -2.07 -22.27 10.77
CA ASP A 36 -2.25 -22.46 12.22
C ASP A 36 -1.74 -21.26 13.04
N THR A 37 -2.33 -21.09 14.23
CA THR A 37 -2.03 -19.97 15.14
C THR A 37 -0.56 -19.90 15.57
N LYS A 38 0.09 -21.05 15.77
CA LYS A 38 1.51 -21.14 16.14
C LYS A 38 2.40 -20.53 15.06
N THR A 39 2.19 -20.93 13.82
CA THR A 39 2.96 -20.44 12.67
C THR A 39 2.69 -18.95 12.46
N LEU A 40 1.43 -18.51 12.55
CA LEU A 40 1.07 -17.10 12.40
C LEU A 40 1.69 -16.22 13.50
N ALA A 41 1.65 -16.68 14.77
CA ALA A 41 2.28 -15.98 15.89
C ALA A 41 3.80 -15.90 15.73
N PHE A 42 4.44 -16.99 15.30
CA PHE A 42 5.88 -17.01 15.01
C PHE A 42 6.26 -15.98 13.95
N LEU A 43 5.54 -15.96 12.82
CA LEU A 43 5.79 -15.02 11.72
C LEU A 43 5.42 -13.57 12.07
N LEU A 44 4.51 -13.34 13.01
CA LEU A 44 4.25 -12.01 13.56
C LEU A 44 5.40 -11.53 14.44
N LYS A 45 5.97 -12.43 15.27
CA LYS A 45 7.06 -12.12 16.19
C LYS A 45 8.39 -11.91 15.47
N HIS A 46 8.69 -12.74 14.47
CA HIS A 46 9.98 -12.76 13.78
C HIS A 46 9.82 -12.38 12.32
N ASP A 47 10.45 -11.29 11.91
CA ASP A 47 10.34 -10.75 10.57
C ASP A 47 11.74 -10.50 10.00
N SER A 48 12.07 -11.11 8.85
CA SER A 48 13.39 -10.98 8.23
C SER A 48 13.69 -9.56 7.74
N SER A 49 12.64 -8.77 7.43
CA SER A 49 12.79 -7.39 6.95
C SER A 49 12.81 -6.37 8.08
N TYR A 50 11.96 -6.58 9.12
CA TYR A 50 11.76 -5.60 10.20
C TYR A 50 12.29 -6.06 11.56
N GLY A 51 12.90 -7.26 11.62
CA GLY A 51 13.45 -7.79 12.88
C GLY A 51 12.38 -8.35 13.81
N THR A 52 12.74 -8.51 15.07
CA THR A 52 11.85 -9.07 16.09
C THR A 52 10.87 -8.03 16.58
N TYR A 53 9.57 -8.33 16.51
CA TYR A 53 8.52 -7.45 17.04
C TYR A 53 8.68 -7.25 18.55
N SER A 54 8.70 -6.00 19.00
CA SER A 54 9.02 -5.64 20.39
C SER A 54 7.99 -6.12 21.40
N ARG A 55 6.71 -6.25 21.00
CA ARG A 55 5.64 -6.71 21.88
C ARG A 55 5.74 -8.20 22.17
N GLU A 56 5.20 -8.66 23.31
CA GLU A 56 5.02 -10.07 23.60
C GLU A 56 4.01 -10.69 22.63
N VAL A 57 4.34 -11.83 22.02
CA VAL A 57 3.44 -12.57 21.13
C VAL A 57 3.42 -14.01 21.58
N THR A 58 2.23 -14.48 21.98
CA THR A 58 1.94 -15.87 22.28
C THR A 58 0.71 -16.34 21.51
N PHE A 59 0.31 -17.59 21.67
CA PHE A 59 -0.84 -18.15 20.99
C PHE A 59 -1.51 -19.25 21.82
N ASP A 60 -2.77 -19.52 21.55
CA ASP A 60 -3.47 -20.75 21.89
C ASP A 60 -4.11 -21.34 20.61
N ASP A 61 -4.88 -22.43 20.74
CA ASP A 61 -5.45 -23.14 19.58
C ASP A 61 -6.33 -22.26 18.69
N GLN A 62 -6.82 -21.13 19.20
CA GLN A 62 -7.82 -20.30 18.52
C GLN A 62 -7.47 -18.81 18.47
N ASN A 63 -6.35 -18.40 19.08
CA ASN A 63 -6.02 -17.00 19.19
C ASN A 63 -4.52 -16.76 19.00
N ILE A 64 -4.21 -15.59 18.42
CA ILE A 64 -2.92 -14.92 18.62
C ILE A 64 -3.10 -13.97 19.79
N ILE A 65 -2.11 -13.92 20.67
CA ILE A 65 -2.15 -13.12 21.90
C ILE A 65 -1.00 -12.14 21.84
N VAL A 66 -1.31 -10.84 21.86
CA VAL A 66 -0.31 -9.76 21.85
C VAL A 66 -0.46 -8.94 23.14
N ASP A 67 0.59 -8.87 23.96
CA ASP A 67 0.59 -8.21 25.28
C ASP A 67 -0.63 -8.63 26.13
N GLY A 68 -0.94 -9.93 26.14
CA GLY A 68 -2.08 -10.52 26.87
C GLY A 68 -3.45 -10.32 26.20
N LYS A 69 -3.58 -9.49 25.15
CA LYS A 69 -4.84 -9.30 24.41
C LYS A 69 -5.03 -10.41 23.38
N LYS A 70 -6.14 -11.16 23.51
CA LYS A 70 -6.50 -12.22 22.57
C LYS A 70 -7.12 -11.65 21.30
N ILE A 71 -6.66 -12.12 20.14
CA ILE A 71 -7.21 -11.84 18.80
C ILE A 71 -7.64 -13.18 18.23
N ARG A 72 -8.93 -13.33 17.95
CA ARG A 72 -9.49 -14.58 17.43
C ARG A 72 -8.93 -14.89 16.04
N VAL A 73 -8.55 -16.14 15.80
CA VAL A 73 -8.11 -16.64 14.50
C VAL A 73 -9.13 -17.62 13.94
N PHE A 74 -9.62 -17.34 12.75
CA PHE A 74 -10.43 -18.24 11.94
C PHE A 74 -9.57 -18.89 10.86
N SER A 75 -10.01 -20.06 10.36
CA SER A 75 -9.39 -20.77 9.23
C SER A 75 -10.45 -21.13 8.21
N GLU A 76 -11.08 -20.11 7.62
CA GLU A 76 -12.21 -20.25 6.72
C GLU A 76 -11.81 -19.83 5.28
N LYS A 77 -12.10 -20.70 4.30
CA LYS A 77 -11.80 -20.46 2.89
C LYS A 77 -12.78 -19.50 2.23
N ASP A 78 -14.06 -19.64 2.59
CA ASP A 78 -15.13 -18.80 2.05
C ASP A 78 -15.45 -17.68 3.05
N PRO A 79 -15.12 -16.42 2.76
CA PRO A 79 -15.36 -15.31 3.67
C PRO A 79 -16.83 -15.14 4.06
N ALA A 80 -17.79 -15.65 3.28
CA ALA A 80 -19.21 -15.57 3.60
C ALA A 80 -19.60 -16.36 4.87
N ASN A 81 -18.78 -17.35 5.27
CA ASN A 81 -19.00 -18.17 6.45
C ASN A 81 -18.35 -17.63 7.72
N LEU A 82 -17.68 -16.47 7.63
CA LEU A 82 -17.03 -15.86 8.78
C LEU A 82 -18.03 -15.17 9.71
N ALA A 83 -17.72 -15.12 10.99
CA ALA A 83 -18.63 -14.59 12.03
C ALA A 83 -18.47 -13.06 12.24
N TRP A 84 -18.33 -12.28 11.16
CA TRP A 84 -18.08 -10.85 11.28
C TRP A 84 -19.23 -10.10 11.95
N GLY A 85 -20.48 -10.49 11.66
CA GLY A 85 -21.65 -9.89 12.28
C GLY A 85 -21.73 -10.15 13.77
N GLU A 86 -21.40 -11.38 14.24
CA GLU A 86 -21.40 -11.74 15.66
C GLU A 86 -20.34 -10.96 16.45
N LEU A 87 -19.19 -10.68 15.83
CA LEU A 87 -18.11 -9.90 16.41
C LEU A 87 -18.34 -8.39 16.32
N GLY A 88 -19.34 -7.95 15.54
CA GLY A 88 -19.65 -6.54 15.30
C GLY A 88 -18.54 -5.85 14.51
N VAL A 89 -17.98 -6.51 13.50
CA VAL A 89 -16.90 -5.96 12.66
C VAL A 89 -17.41 -4.79 11.84
N ASP A 90 -16.82 -3.62 12.02
CA ASP A 90 -17.13 -2.43 11.23
C ASP A 90 -16.46 -2.50 9.86
N VAL A 91 -15.16 -2.81 9.81
CA VAL A 91 -14.41 -2.85 8.55
C VAL A 91 -13.53 -4.11 8.48
N VAL A 92 -13.57 -4.80 7.34
CA VAL A 92 -12.61 -5.88 7.03
C VAL A 92 -11.49 -5.32 6.16
N ILE A 93 -10.25 -5.59 6.55
CA ILE A 93 -9.07 -5.45 5.69
C ILE A 93 -8.93 -6.76 4.90
N GLU A 94 -9.20 -6.72 3.58
CA GLU A 94 -9.01 -7.84 2.69
C GLU A 94 -7.58 -7.84 2.13
N SER A 95 -6.72 -8.71 2.64
CA SER A 95 -5.29 -8.78 2.30
C SER A 95 -4.81 -10.17 1.85
N THR A 96 -5.72 -11.04 1.42
CA THR A 96 -5.38 -12.37 0.86
C THR A 96 -4.82 -12.29 -0.55
N GLY A 97 -5.19 -11.25 -1.32
CA GLY A 97 -4.92 -11.14 -2.76
C GLY A 97 -5.86 -11.97 -3.64
N PHE A 98 -6.79 -12.76 -3.05
CA PHE A 98 -7.77 -13.58 -3.79
C PHE A 98 -9.08 -12.85 -4.05
N PHE A 99 -9.53 -12.01 -3.13
CA PHE A 99 -10.80 -11.28 -3.21
C PHE A 99 -10.60 -9.83 -3.63
N THR A 100 -9.80 -9.62 -4.68
CA THR A 100 -9.52 -8.28 -5.25
C THR A 100 -10.62 -7.79 -6.19
N ASP A 101 -11.55 -8.67 -6.58
CA ASP A 101 -12.78 -8.33 -7.28
C ASP A 101 -13.82 -7.89 -6.24
N PRO A 102 -14.40 -6.67 -6.36
CA PRO A 102 -15.40 -6.17 -5.42
C PRO A 102 -16.61 -7.08 -5.25
N GLU A 103 -17.05 -7.76 -6.34
CA GLU A 103 -18.16 -8.70 -6.25
C GLU A 103 -17.82 -9.90 -5.36
N LYS A 104 -16.59 -10.37 -5.40
CA LYS A 104 -16.11 -11.43 -4.49
C LYS A 104 -15.92 -10.92 -3.07
N ALA A 105 -15.44 -9.68 -2.92
CA ALA A 105 -15.25 -9.05 -1.61
C ALA A 105 -16.58 -8.81 -0.86
N LYS A 106 -17.73 -8.77 -1.56
CA LYS A 106 -19.07 -8.73 -0.95
C LYS A 106 -19.34 -9.90 -0.01
N ALA A 107 -18.61 -11.02 -0.12
CA ALA A 107 -18.70 -12.14 0.81
C ALA A 107 -18.49 -11.70 2.27
N HIS A 108 -17.62 -10.71 2.51
CA HIS A 108 -17.43 -10.14 3.85
C HIS A 108 -18.67 -9.38 4.35
N LEU A 109 -19.37 -8.69 3.45
CA LEU A 109 -20.63 -8.00 3.79
C LEU A 109 -21.72 -9.02 4.10
N THR A 110 -21.78 -10.13 3.35
CA THR A 110 -22.68 -11.25 3.61
C THR A 110 -22.41 -11.89 4.98
N ALA A 111 -21.14 -11.96 5.40
CA ALA A 111 -20.71 -12.43 6.70
C ALA A 111 -21.02 -11.44 7.85
N GLY A 112 -21.59 -10.26 7.54
CA GLY A 112 -22.04 -9.26 8.50
C GLY A 112 -21.07 -8.13 8.80
N ALA A 113 -19.95 -8.00 8.09
CA ALA A 113 -19.13 -6.78 8.15
C ALA A 113 -19.89 -5.60 7.52
N ARG A 114 -19.67 -4.39 8.05
CA ARG A 114 -20.33 -3.19 7.50
C ARG A 114 -19.64 -2.69 6.23
N LYS A 115 -18.31 -2.79 6.17
CA LYS A 115 -17.46 -2.24 5.12
C LYS A 115 -16.24 -3.14 4.86
N VAL A 116 -15.63 -2.96 3.68
CA VAL A 116 -14.42 -3.71 3.28
C VAL A 116 -13.41 -2.75 2.66
N VAL A 117 -12.12 -2.89 3.01
CA VAL A 117 -11.01 -2.23 2.32
C VAL A 117 -10.13 -3.30 1.69
N ILE A 118 -10.04 -3.29 0.36
CA ILE A 118 -9.20 -4.21 -0.41
C ILE A 118 -7.77 -3.66 -0.45
N SER A 119 -6.80 -4.45 0.00
CA SER A 119 -5.37 -4.09 0.04
C SER A 119 -4.66 -4.34 -1.30
N ALA A 120 -5.32 -4.07 -2.40
CA ALA A 120 -4.81 -4.22 -3.75
C ALA A 120 -5.64 -3.36 -4.72
N PRO A 121 -5.16 -3.09 -5.95
CA PRO A 121 -6.01 -2.53 -6.99
C PRO A 121 -7.24 -3.42 -7.24
N ALA A 122 -8.42 -2.84 -7.18
CA ALA A 122 -9.66 -3.57 -7.45
C ALA A 122 -9.70 -4.07 -8.91
N LYS A 123 -10.17 -5.30 -9.09
CA LYS A 123 -10.34 -5.92 -10.41
C LYS A 123 -11.83 -5.94 -10.76
N GLY A 124 -12.29 -4.94 -11.47
CA GLY A 124 -13.70 -4.79 -11.82
C GLY A 124 -14.32 -3.52 -11.24
N GLU A 125 -15.63 -3.39 -11.39
CA GLU A 125 -16.42 -2.27 -10.89
C GLU A 125 -16.96 -2.58 -9.47
N GLY A 126 -17.39 -1.54 -8.74
CA GLY A 126 -18.04 -1.69 -7.44
C GLY A 126 -17.18 -1.33 -6.22
N ALA A 127 -15.93 -0.91 -6.43
CA ALA A 127 -15.11 -0.29 -5.38
C ALA A 127 -14.46 0.98 -5.90
N LYS A 128 -14.51 2.05 -5.11
CA LYS A 128 -13.72 3.26 -5.38
C LYS A 128 -12.26 2.97 -5.02
N THR A 129 -11.35 3.47 -5.87
CA THR A 129 -9.92 3.48 -5.57
C THR A 129 -9.60 4.78 -4.84
N ILE A 130 -9.13 4.67 -3.61
CA ILE A 130 -8.79 5.81 -2.76
C ILE A 130 -7.29 5.79 -2.45
N VAL A 131 -6.67 6.93 -2.61
CA VAL A 131 -5.29 7.20 -2.21
C VAL A 131 -5.29 8.42 -1.31
N LEU A 132 -4.90 8.24 -0.06
CA LEU A 132 -4.81 9.35 0.91
C LEU A 132 -3.80 10.38 0.44
N GLY A 133 -4.13 11.65 0.58
CA GLY A 133 -3.39 12.79 0.02
C GLY A 133 -3.71 13.08 -1.46
N VAL A 134 -4.73 12.41 -2.05
CA VAL A 134 -5.11 12.61 -3.45
C VAL A 134 -6.62 12.77 -3.63
N ASN A 135 -7.42 11.80 -3.19
CA ASN A 135 -8.86 11.77 -3.45
C ASN A 135 -9.70 11.19 -2.30
N GLU A 136 -9.23 11.21 -1.07
CA GLU A 136 -9.98 10.74 0.12
C GLU A 136 -11.34 11.42 0.29
N GLY A 137 -11.46 12.66 -0.16
CA GLY A 137 -12.74 13.39 -0.15
C GLY A 137 -13.84 12.81 -1.05
N GLU A 138 -13.51 11.81 -1.89
CA GLU A 138 -14.52 11.11 -2.70
C GLU A 138 -15.26 10.01 -1.95
N VAL A 139 -14.82 9.64 -0.74
CA VAL A 139 -15.47 8.63 0.08
C VAL A 139 -16.82 9.17 0.58
N THR A 140 -17.85 8.35 0.47
CA THR A 140 -19.22 8.68 0.90
C THR A 140 -19.77 7.60 1.85
N LYS A 141 -20.85 7.91 2.55
CA LYS A 141 -21.53 6.96 3.48
C LYS A 141 -22.16 5.75 2.77
N GLU A 142 -22.46 5.90 1.49
CA GLU A 142 -23.01 4.84 0.65
C GLU A 142 -21.97 3.79 0.24
N ASP A 143 -20.69 4.17 0.27
CA ASP A 143 -19.62 3.25 -0.08
C ASP A 143 -19.54 2.10 0.91
N LYS A 144 -19.42 0.88 0.40
CA LYS A 144 -19.29 -0.35 1.19
C LYS A 144 -17.95 -1.03 0.99
N ILE A 145 -17.32 -0.83 -0.18
CA ILE A 145 -16.06 -1.46 -0.54
C ILE A 145 -15.15 -0.39 -1.14
N LEU A 146 -13.97 -0.26 -0.58
CA LEU A 146 -12.90 0.61 -1.12
C LEU A 146 -11.68 -0.23 -1.52
N SER A 147 -10.89 0.29 -2.43
CA SER A 147 -9.56 -0.20 -2.76
C SER A 147 -8.52 0.82 -2.33
N ASN A 148 -7.52 0.38 -1.55
CA ASN A 148 -6.35 1.20 -1.20
C ASN A 148 -5.29 1.24 -2.32
N ALA A 149 -5.65 0.83 -3.54
CA ALA A 149 -4.74 0.71 -4.68
C ALA A 149 -3.50 -0.18 -4.38
N SER A 150 -2.36 0.11 -5.01
CA SER A 150 -1.08 -0.56 -4.74
C SER A 150 -0.13 0.35 -3.97
N CYS A 151 0.94 -0.23 -3.41
CA CYS A 151 2.02 0.52 -2.78
C CYS A 151 2.66 1.52 -3.76
N THR A 152 2.90 1.11 -5.00
CA THR A 152 3.43 1.99 -6.04
C THR A 152 2.46 3.13 -6.36
N THR A 153 1.15 2.86 -6.43
CA THR A 153 0.13 3.91 -6.66
C THR A 153 0.13 4.92 -5.51
N ASN A 154 0.22 4.44 -4.26
CA ASN A 154 0.31 5.32 -3.09
C ASN A 154 1.58 6.19 -3.11
N CYS A 155 2.68 5.70 -3.68
CA CYS A 155 3.89 6.50 -3.86
C CYS A 155 3.72 7.56 -4.95
N ILE A 156 3.27 7.16 -6.15
CA ILE A 156 3.32 8.06 -7.31
C ILE A 156 2.15 9.04 -7.38
N ALA A 157 0.97 8.70 -6.87
CA ALA A 157 -0.21 9.53 -7.02
C ALA A 157 -0.12 10.87 -6.26
N PRO A 158 0.35 10.96 -5.00
CA PRO A 158 0.58 12.24 -4.33
C PRO A 158 1.56 13.14 -5.09
N ILE A 159 2.68 12.58 -5.60
CA ILE A 159 3.67 13.32 -6.39
C ILE A 159 3.02 13.85 -7.68
N MET A 160 2.30 13.01 -8.40
CA MET A 160 1.63 13.41 -9.64
C MET A 160 0.51 14.43 -9.41
N LYS A 161 -0.17 14.36 -8.26
CA LYS A 161 -1.17 15.37 -7.84
C LYS A 161 -0.52 16.74 -7.63
N VAL A 162 0.59 16.77 -6.91
CA VAL A 162 1.37 18.01 -6.69
C VAL A 162 1.84 18.59 -8.02
N LEU A 163 2.37 17.77 -8.92
CA LEU A 163 2.82 18.22 -10.24
C LEU A 163 1.67 18.71 -11.13
N GLU A 164 0.55 17.98 -11.16
CA GLU A 164 -0.62 18.36 -11.96
C GLU A 164 -1.22 19.69 -11.48
N ASP A 165 -1.38 19.85 -10.17
CA ASP A 165 -2.00 21.04 -9.59
C ASP A 165 -1.13 22.32 -9.77
N ASN A 166 0.19 22.19 -9.77
CA ASN A 166 1.08 23.35 -9.82
C ASN A 166 1.62 23.68 -11.20
N PHE A 167 1.74 22.67 -12.08
CA PHE A 167 2.38 22.85 -13.40
C PHE A 167 1.54 22.33 -14.56
N GLY A 168 0.58 21.44 -14.29
CA GLY A 168 -0.09 20.65 -15.31
C GLY A 168 0.84 19.63 -15.97
N VAL A 169 0.38 18.41 -16.15
CA VAL A 169 1.14 17.32 -16.77
C VAL A 169 0.66 17.08 -18.18
N LYS A 170 1.53 17.28 -19.18
CA LYS A 170 1.24 16.95 -20.59
C LYS A 170 1.32 15.44 -20.82
N LYS A 171 2.38 14.81 -20.32
CA LYS A 171 2.64 13.36 -20.41
C LYS A 171 3.69 12.95 -19.39
N ALA A 172 3.61 11.71 -18.92
CA ALA A 172 4.58 11.17 -17.98
C ALA A 172 4.81 9.67 -18.20
N MET A 173 6.00 9.22 -17.84
CA MET A 173 6.34 7.82 -17.72
C MET A 173 7.00 7.57 -16.37
N MET A 174 6.80 6.38 -15.79
CA MET A 174 7.51 5.98 -14.60
C MET A 174 8.11 4.58 -14.72
N THR A 175 9.24 4.37 -14.08
CA THR A 175 9.81 3.06 -13.81
C THR A 175 9.89 2.89 -12.29
N THR A 176 9.25 1.86 -11.74
CA THR A 176 9.52 1.52 -10.35
C THR A 176 10.57 0.41 -10.29
N VAL A 177 11.68 0.70 -9.59
CA VAL A 177 12.67 -0.29 -9.17
C VAL A 177 12.15 -0.87 -7.85
N HIS A 178 11.58 -2.07 -7.94
CA HIS A 178 10.73 -2.60 -6.88
C HIS A 178 11.36 -3.84 -6.24
N SER A 179 11.29 -3.91 -4.93
CA SER A 179 11.63 -5.12 -4.18
C SER A 179 10.84 -6.33 -4.68
N TYR A 180 11.43 -7.52 -4.58
CA TYR A 180 10.70 -8.75 -4.91
C TYR A 180 9.50 -8.96 -3.98
N THR A 181 8.48 -9.65 -4.46
CA THR A 181 7.27 -9.94 -3.69
C THR A 181 6.94 -11.43 -3.77
N GLY A 182 6.01 -11.89 -2.93
CA GLY A 182 5.59 -13.28 -2.89
C GLY A 182 4.96 -13.82 -4.19
N SER A 183 4.70 -12.96 -5.19
CA SER A 183 4.27 -13.40 -6.53
C SER A 183 5.42 -13.98 -7.35
N GLN A 184 6.66 -13.60 -7.07
CA GLN A 184 7.84 -14.07 -7.78
C GLN A 184 8.32 -15.43 -7.24
N ARG A 185 9.01 -16.16 -8.08
CA ARG A 185 9.60 -17.45 -7.71
C ARG A 185 10.97 -17.25 -7.05
N LEU A 186 11.22 -17.97 -5.96
CA LEU A 186 12.56 -17.96 -5.32
C LEU A 186 13.60 -18.66 -6.22
N LEU A 187 13.23 -19.79 -6.81
CA LEU A 187 13.98 -20.51 -7.84
C LEU A 187 13.15 -20.55 -9.12
N ASP A 188 13.80 -20.82 -10.27
CA ASP A 188 13.10 -20.95 -11.55
C ASP A 188 11.97 -21.98 -11.45
N ALA A 189 10.72 -21.53 -11.64
CA ALA A 189 9.52 -22.37 -11.55
C ALA A 189 8.36 -21.75 -12.35
N PRO A 190 7.36 -22.55 -12.75
CA PRO A 190 6.25 -22.07 -13.55
C PRO A 190 5.53 -20.89 -12.91
N ALA A 191 5.30 -19.81 -13.68
CA ALA A 191 4.51 -18.66 -13.32
C ALA A 191 3.71 -18.19 -14.55
N LYS A 192 2.69 -17.35 -14.32
CA LYS A 192 1.86 -16.82 -15.40
C LYS A 192 2.65 -15.86 -16.30
N ASP A 193 3.49 -15.02 -15.72
CA ASP A 193 4.48 -14.20 -16.44
C ASP A 193 5.80 -14.99 -16.47
N LEU A 194 6.33 -15.21 -17.68
CA LEU A 194 7.57 -15.96 -17.87
C LEU A 194 8.79 -15.27 -17.28
N ARG A 195 8.80 -13.95 -17.15
CA ARG A 195 9.85 -13.21 -16.47
C ARG A 195 9.79 -13.40 -14.96
N GLU A 196 8.61 -13.39 -14.36
CA GLU A 196 8.40 -13.67 -12.93
C GLU A 196 8.60 -15.17 -12.57
N ALA A 197 8.70 -16.05 -13.57
CA ALA A 197 9.06 -17.46 -13.39
C ALA A 197 10.53 -17.66 -13.00
N ARG A 198 11.36 -16.63 -13.17
CA ARG A 198 12.81 -16.68 -12.89
C ARG A 198 13.11 -16.30 -11.46
N SER A 199 14.24 -16.83 -10.94
CA SER A 199 14.70 -16.61 -9.57
C SER A 199 14.76 -15.12 -9.20
N ALA A 200 13.98 -14.72 -8.18
CA ALA A 200 13.86 -13.35 -7.75
C ALA A 200 15.14 -12.81 -7.09
N ALA A 201 15.92 -13.68 -6.44
CA ALA A 201 17.12 -13.29 -5.71
C ALA A 201 18.36 -13.06 -6.60
N GLU A 202 18.29 -13.45 -7.88
CA GLU A 202 19.44 -13.43 -8.80
C GLU A 202 19.22 -12.54 -10.04
N ASN A 203 17.98 -12.10 -10.28
CA ASN A 203 17.63 -11.43 -11.53
C ASN A 203 17.06 -10.04 -11.33
N ILE A 204 17.37 -9.17 -12.28
CA ILE A 204 16.60 -7.95 -12.56
C ILE A 204 15.43 -8.37 -13.47
N VAL A 205 14.20 -8.27 -12.99
CA VAL A 205 13.00 -8.79 -13.67
C VAL A 205 12.08 -7.65 -14.09
N PRO A 206 12.08 -7.23 -15.38
CA PRO A 206 11.07 -6.31 -15.88
C PRO A 206 9.70 -6.97 -15.87
N THR A 207 8.67 -6.26 -15.40
CA THR A 207 7.29 -6.75 -15.37
C THR A 207 6.31 -5.59 -15.56
N THR A 208 5.06 -5.90 -15.80
CA THR A 208 4.02 -4.89 -15.93
C THR A 208 3.62 -4.32 -14.59
N THR A 209 3.08 -3.09 -14.59
CA THR A 209 2.45 -2.48 -13.43
C THR A 209 1.14 -1.81 -13.82
N GLY A 210 0.14 -1.93 -12.95
CA GLY A 210 -1.11 -1.19 -13.06
C GLY A 210 -1.11 0.16 -12.33
N ALA A 211 0.01 0.53 -11.70
CA ALA A 211 0.05 1.67 -10.78
C ALA A 211 -0.26 3.01 -11.46
N SER A 212 0.25 3.26 -12.67
CA SER A 212 -0.04 4.50 -13.44
C SER A 212 -1.51 4.58 -13.85
N LYS A 213 -2.12 3.45 -14.22
CA LYS A 213 -3.55 3.40 -14.53
C LYS A 213 -4.40 3.65 -13.27
N ALA A 214 -3.99 3.06 -12.13
CA ALA A 214 -4.66 3.31 -10.85
C ALA A 214 -4.52 4.76 -10.39
N ALA A 215 -3.35 5.40 -10.56
CA ALA A 215 -3.18 6.83 -10.31
C ALA A 215 -4.10 7.69 -11.20
N ALA A 216 -4.32 7.31 -12.46
CA ALA A 216 -5.26 7.99 -13.33
C ALA A 216 -6.76 7.79 -12.96
N LEU A 217 -7.08 6.82 -12.09
CA LEU A 217 -8.42 6.72 -11.49
C LEU A 217 -8.61 7.75 -10.37
N THR A 218 -7.56 8.10 -9.66
CA THR A 218 -7.60 9.08 -8.55
C THR A 218 -7.30 10.50 -9.02
N ILE A 219 -6.67 10.67 -10.21
CA ILE A 219 -6.37 11.94 -10.86
C ILE A 219 -6.84 11.85 -12.32
N PRO A 220 -8.14 12.12 -12.62
CA PRO A 220 -8.71 11.87 -13.95
C PRO A 220 -8.03 12.60 -15.10
N SER A 221 -7.41 13.76 -14.86
CA SER A 221 -6.65 14.55 -15.87
C SER A 221 -5.42 13.82 -16.41
N LEU A 222 -4.92 12.80 -15.71
CA LEU A 222 -3.78 11.96 -16.14
C LEU A 222 -4.20 10.79 -17.05
N LYS A 223 -5.48 10.59 -17.28
CA LYS A 223 -5.98 9.49 -18.11
C LYS A 223 -5.40 9.58 -19.54
N GLY A 224 -4.72 8.51 -19.96
CA GLY A 224 -4.04 8.43 -21.26
C GLY A 224 -2.72 9.21 -21.36
N LYS A 225 -2.31 9.93 -20.33
CA LYS A 225 -1.08 10.72 -20.29
C LYS A 225 0.02 10.09 -19.45
N PHE A 226 -0.28 9.11 -18.60
CA PHE A 226 0.64 8.51 -17.66
C PHE A 226 0.72 6.99 -17.83
N ASN A 227 1.92 6.46 -18.04
CA ASN A 227 2.18 5.03 -18.16
C ASN A 227 3.47 4.65 -17.42
N GLY A 228 3.73 3.33 -17.27
CA GLY A 228 4.94 2.89 -16.59
C GLY A 228 5.14 1.39 -16.62
N LEU A 229 6.30 0.97 -16.11
CA LEU A 229 6.69 -0.42 -15.92
C LEU A 229 7.31 -0.63 -14.53
N SER A 230 7.42 -1.88 -14.13
CA SER A 230 8.12 -2.28 -12.90
C SER A 230 9.36 -3.09 -13.25
N VAL A 231 10.43 -2.85 -12.51
CA VAL A 231 11.66 -3.65 -12.57
C VAL A 231 11.88 -4.23 -11.17
N ARG A 232 11.70 -5.54 -11.02
CA ARG A 232 11.98 -6.22 -9.74
C ARG A 232 13.48 -6.42 -9.58
N VAL A 233 13.97 -6.17 -8.38
CA VAL A 233 15.39 -6.30 -8.00
C VAL A 233 15.57 -7.15 -6.75
N PRO A 234 16.75 -7.73 -6.51
CA PRO A 234 17.02 -8.60 -5.37
C PRO A 234 17.13 -7.86 -4.02
N THR A 235 16.11 -7.08 -3.66
CA THR A 235 15.96 -6.44 -2.35
C THR A 235 14.69 -6.93 -1.68
N PRO A 236 14.67 -7.17 -0.35
CA PRO A 236 13.51 -7.75 0.33
C PRO A 236 12.37 -6.75 0.53
N VAL A 237 12.68 -5.46 0.71
CA VAL A 237 11.73 -4.39 1.01
C VAL A 237 12.36 -3.04 0.67
N VAL A 238 11.53 -2.03 0.52
CA VAL A 238 11.80 -0.68 0.02
C VAL A 238 12.03 -0.66 -1.49
N SER A 239 11.29 0.20 -2.13
CA SER A 239 11.25 0.39 -3.58
C SER A 239 11.47 1.85 -3.93
N LEU A 240 11.78 2.11 -5.19
CA LEU A 240 12.01 3.45 -5.73
C LEU A 240 11.14 3.65 -6.96
N ALA A 241 10.51 4.82 -7.07
CA ALA A 241 9.82 5.26 -8.28
C ALA A 241 10.64 6.34 -8.99
N ASP A 242 10.97 6.13 -10.25
CA ASP A 242 11.59 7.10 -11.15
C ASP A 242 10.50 7.62 -12.10
N ILE A 243 10.10 8.88 -11.93
CA ILE A 243 9.06 9.55 -12.70
C ILE A 243 9.71 10.56 -13.62
N THR A 244 9.45 10.43 -14.92
CA THR A 244 9.83 11.43 -15.92
C THR A 244 8.55 12.04 -16.50
N ALA A 245 8.42 13.36 -16.47
CA ALA A 245 7.22 14.06 -16.94
C ALA A 245 7.55 15.28 -17.78
N VAL A 246 6.68 15.58 -18.74
CA VAL A 246 6.67 16.86 -19.47
C VAL A 246 5.55 17.72 -18.90
N LEU A 247 5.91 18.88 -18.38
CA LEU A 247 4.99 19.81 -17.75
C LEU A 247 4.39 20.81 -18.74
N SER A 248 3.26 21.40 -18.40
CA SER A 248 2.61 22.45 -19.21
C SER A 248 3.22 23.83 -18.96
N ARG A 249 3.77 24.06 -17.76
CA ARG A 249 4.48 25.25 -17.37
C ARG A 249 5.95 24.90 -17.11
N ALA A 250 6.87 25.72 -17.61
CA ALA A 250 8.29 25.59 -17.34
C ALA A 250 8.59 25.79 -15.83
N THR A 251 9.64 25.14 -15.38
CA THR A 251 10.10 25.15 -13.98
C THR A 251 11.63 25.02 -13.91
N THR A 252 12.18 25.09 -12.71
CA THR A 252 13.59 24.82 -12.41
C THR A 252 13.70 23.77 -11.29
N LYS A 253 14.88 23.20 -11.14
CA LYS A 253 15.18 22.29 -10.02
C LYS A 253 14.89 22.95 -8.67
N GLU A 254 15.29 24.20 -8.50
CA GLU A 254 15.12 24.97 -7.27
C GLU A 254 13.63 25.21 -6.95
N GLU A 255 12.81 25.48 -7.98
CA GLU A 255 11.37 25.66 -7.80
C GLU A 255 10.70 24.36 -7.38
N LEU A 256 11.03 23.22 -8.02
CA LEU A 256 10.50 21.91 -7.66
C LEU A 256 10.93 21.49 -6.24
N THR A 257 12.21 21.69 -5.88
CA THR A 257 12.73 21.41 -4.54
C THR A 257 11.93 22.16 -3.48
N LYS A 258 11.80 23.48 -3.62
CA LYS A 258 11.03 24.32 -2.69
C LYS A 258 9.55 23.93 -2.63
N LEU A 259 8.96 23.53 -3.76
CA LEU A 259 7.58 23.06 -3.80
C LEU A 259 7.42 21.79 -2.96
N PHE A 260 8.25 20.77 -3.15
CA PHE A 260 8.16 19.53 -2.39
C PHE A 260 8.50 19.71 -0.91
N GLU A 261 9.46 20.55 -0.56
CA GLU A 261 9.74 20.93 0.84
C GLU A 261 8.52 21.59 1.49
N LYS A 262 7.87 22.52 0.78
CA LYS A 262 6.65 23.19 1.26
C LYS A 262 5.52 22.18 1.45
N VAL A 263 5.23 21.38 0.42
CA VAL A 263 4.14 20.40 0.45
C VAL A 263 4.33 19.37 1.56
N ALA A 264 5.55 18.86 1.75
CA ALA A 264 5.89 17.93 2.83
C ALA A 264 5.62 18.51 4.23
N SER A 265 5.62 19.83 4.38
CA SER A 265 5.33 20.53 5.65
C SER A 265 3.84 20.83 5.86
N GLU A 266 2.98 20.59 4.86
CA GLU A 266 1.55 20.86 4.97
C GLU A 266 0.84 19.74 5.75
N PRO A 267 -0.06 20.07 6.71
CA PRO A 267 -0.77 19.06 7.51
C PRO A 267 -1.53 18.01 6.68
N PHE A 268 -1.98 18.37 5.49
CA PHE A 268 -2.67 17.47 4.55
C PHE A 268 -1.79 16.31 4.08
N TYR A 269 -0.47 16.54 3.98
CA TYR A 269 0.50 15.54 3.53
C TYR A 269 1.31 14.91 4.68
N GLU A 270 0.98 15.24 5.94
CA GLU A 270 1.68 14.66 7.10
C GLU A 270 1.62 13.13 7.07
N GLY A 271 2.78 12.47 7.16
CA GLY A 271 2.91 11.01 7.07
C GLY A 271 2.62 10.41 5.68
N ILE A 272 2.26 11.24 4.67
CA ILE A 272 1.97 10.79 3.30
C ILE A 272 3.15 11.09 2.37
N LEU A 273 3.57 12.36 2.29
CA LEU A 273 4.65 12.80 1.44
C LEU A 273 5.77 13.39 2.29
N GLY A 274 6.93 12.77 2.26
CA GLY A 274 8.16 13.25 2.86
C GLY A 274 9.17 13.68 1.80
N VAL A 275 10.25 14.32 2.24
CA VAL A 275 11.40 14.67 1.41
C VAL A 275 12.69 14.28 2.10
N SER A 276 13.76 14.03 1.32
CA SER A 276 15.11 13.79 1.83
C SER A 276 16.10 14.66 1.08
N ASN A 277 17.03 15.26 1.83
CA ASN A 277 18.20 15.97 1.31
C ASN A 277 19.50 15.17 1.47
N GLU A 278 19.42 13.97 2.04
CA GLU A 278 20.56 13.11 2.31
C GLU A 278 20.76 12.09 1.18
N GLU A 279 22.01 11.69 0.96
CA GLU A 279 22.38 10.67 -0.03
C GLU A 279 22.14 9.24 0.52
N LEU A 280 20.86 8.90 0.70
CA LEU A 280 20.40 7.65 1.30
C LEU A 280 20.15 6.57 0.25
N VAL A 281 20.01 5.32 0.73
CA VAL A 281 19.69 4.15 -0.08
C VAL A 281 18.51 3.38 0.50
N SER A 282 18.03 2.36 -0.19
CA SER A 282 16.79 1.64 0.18
C SER A 282 16.75 1.13 1.63
N SER A 283 17.88 0.71 2.21
CA SER A 283 17.92 0.19 3.58
C SER A 283 17.59 1.25 4.65
N ASP A 284 17.83 2.52 4.34
CA ASP A 284 17.64 3.64 5.28
C ASP A 284 16.16 3.99 5.44
N TYR A 285 15.34 3.67 4.43
CA TYR A 285 13.89 3.90 4.44
C TYR A 285 13.08 2.71 4.95
N ARG A 286 13.73 1.65 5.46
CA ARG A 286 13.02 0.49 5.98
C ARG A 286 12.25 0.83 7.25
N GLY A 287 10.94 0.58 7.23
CA GLY A 287 10.04 0.93 8.32
C GLY A 287 9.56 2.38 8.30
N ASP A 288 9.89 3.15 7.27
CA ASP A 288 9.33 4.48 7.08
C ASP A 288 7.84 4.41 6.74
N SER A 289 7.03 5.25 7.38
CA SER A 289 5.57 5.22 7.26
C SER A 289 5.02 6.06 6.11
N HIS A 290 5.83 6.90 5.47
CA HIS A 290 5.36 7.72 4.36
C HIS A 290 4.97 6.86 3.15
N SER A 291 4.00 7.35 2.38
CA SER A 291 3.64 6.77 1.07
C SER A 291 4.73 7.01 0.03
N CYS A 292 5.39 8.15 0.10
CA CYS A 292 6.50 8.54 -0.76
C CYS A 292 7.43 9.52 -0.05
N ILE A 293 8.73 9.39 -0.32
CA ILE A 293 9.78 10.30 0.16
C ILE A 293 10.53 10.76 -1.08
N VAL A 294 10.34 12.03 -1.48
CA VAL A 294 11.00 12.61 -2.64
C VAL A 294 12.47 12.84 -2.32
N ASP A 295 13.35 12.29 -3.15
CA ASP A 295 14.79 12.46 -3.09
C ASP A 295 15.15 13.78 -3.78
N LEU A 296 15.29 14.85 -3.00
CA LEU A 296 15.49 16.21 -3.53
C LEU A 296 16.79 16.36 -4.33
N PRO A 297 17.94 15.79 -3.91
CA PRO A 297 19.16 15.77 -4.72
C PRO A 297 18.99 15.22 -6.13
N LEU A 298 18.11 14.20 -6.31
CA LEU A 298 17.86 13.52 -7.58
C LEU A 298 16.80 14.19 -8.46
N ILE A 299 16.21 15.31 -8.02
CA ILE A 299 15.35 16.12 -8.89
C ILE A 299 16.21 16.69 -10.04
N ASP A 300 15.70 16.59 -11.27
CA ASP A 300 16.36 17.14 -12.44
C ASP A 300 15.36 17.80 -13.39
N VAL A 301 15.81 18.80 -14.13
CA VAL A 301 15.00 19.55 -15.10
C VAL A 301 15.82 19.79 -16.36
N VAL A 302 15.29 19.33 -17.51
CA VAL A 302 15.89 19.52 -18.82
C VAL A 302 14.99 20.44 -19.63
N ASP A 303 15.58 21.48 -20.23
CA ASP A 303 14.91 22.46 -21.11
C ASP A 303 13.63 23.07 -20.49
N GLY A 304 13.61 23.17 -19.15
CA GLY A 304 12.56 23.84 -18.38
C GLY A 304 11.26 23.09 -18.23
N ASP A 305 10.93 22.09 -19.03
CA ASP A 305 9.66 21.38 -18.96
C ASP A 305 9.75 19.85 -18.84
N LEU A 306 10.89 19.24 -19.19
CA LEU A 306 11.13 17.82 -18.95
C LEU A 306 11.75 17.63 -17.56
N ILE A 307 11.01 17.01 -16.66
CA ILE A 307 11.43 16.82 -15.27
C ILE A 307 11.66 15.34 -14.93
N LYS A 308 12.52 15.12 -13.95
CA LYS A 308 12.71 13.84 -13.27
C LYS A 308 12.48 14.02 -11.78
N ILE A 309 11.62 13.14 -11.21
CA ILE A 309 11.41 13.02 -9.75
C ILE A 309 11.69 11.58 -9.37
N VAL A 310 12.54 11.39 -8.38
CA VAL A 310 12.82 10.09 -7.76
C VAL A 310 12.21 10.09 -6.37
N ALA A 311 11.52 9.01 -6.03
CA ALA A 311 10.91 8.88 -4.70
C ALA A 311 11.06 7.46 -4.16
N TRP A 312 11.38 7.35 -2.86
CA TRP A 312 11.48 6.14 -2.10
C TRP A 312 10.16 5.80 -1.41
N TYR A 313 9.91 4.53 -1.18
CA TYR A 313 8.78 4.08 -0.37
C TYR A 313 9.03 2.68 0.20
N ASP A 314 8.71 2.50 1.47
CA ASP A 314 8.59 1.15 2.02
C ASP A 314 7.29 0.54 1.52
N ASN A 315 7.42 -0.35 0.54
CA ASN A 315 6.27 -0.94 -0.16
C ASN A 315 5.39 -1.86 0.70
N GLU A 316 5.84 -2.21 1.90
CA GLU A 316 5.06 -2.96 2.88
C GLU A 316 4.63 -2.09 4.06
N TRP A 317 5.56 -1.40 4.73
CA TRP A 317 5.26 -0.63 5.94
C TRP A 317 4.50 0.67 5.64
N GLY A 318 5.00 1.50 4.74
CA GLY A 318 4.33 2.74 4.32
C GLY A 318 2.94 2.45 3.73
N TYR A 319 2.84 1.43 2.87
CA TYR A 319 1.55 0.99 2.34
C TYR A 319 0.59 0.51 3.42
N SER A 320 1.06 -0.26 4.40
CA SER A 320 0.22 -0.76 5.49
C SER A 320 -0.26 0.36 6.41
N ASN A 321 0.52 1.44 6.58
CA ASN A 321 0.06 2.64 7.30
C ASN A 321 -1.13 3.27 6.57
N ARG A 322 -1.04 3.52 5.27
CA ARG A 322 -2.16 4.07 4.46
C ARG A 322 -3.38 3.18 4.50
N LEU A 323 -3.18 1.86 4.41
CA LEU A 323 -4.28 0.88 4.50
C LEU A 323 -5.02 0.97 5.83
N VAL A 324 -4.31 1.04 6.96
CA VAL A 324 -4.90 1.14 8.29
C VAL A 324 -5.55 2.50 8.52
N GLU A 325 -4.97 3.58 8.04
CA GLU A 325 -5.56 4.93 8.11
C GLU A 325 -6.85 5.02 7.30
N LEU A 326 -6.84 4.58 6.04
CA LEU A 326 -8.05 4.53 5.21
C LEU A 326 -9.13 3.66 5.89
N THR A 327 -8.74 2.53 6.49
CA THR A 327 -9.66 1.64 7.22
C THR A 327 -10.29 2.36 8.42
N ALA A 328 -9.50 3.11 9.18
CA ALA A 328 -9.98 3.87 10.32
C ALA A 328 -10.93 5.00 9.90
N ASP A 329 -10.59 5.75 8.87
CA ASP A 329 -11.42 6.86 8.40
C ASP A 329 -12.72 6.35 7.77
N PHE A 330 -12.64 5.29 6.96
CA PHE A 330 -13.82 4.64 6.40
C PHE A 330 -14.75 4.07 7.46
N GLY A 331 -14.23 3.57 8.57
CA GLY A 331 -15.03 3.08 9.68
C GLY A 331 -15.79 4.15 10.47
N LYS A 332 -15.41 5.44 10.35
CA LYS A 332 -16.09 6.58 10.99
C LYS A 332 -17.30 7.06 10.19
N GLU A 333 -17.29 6.89 8.86
CA GLU A 333 -18.37 7.26 7.93
C GLU A 333 -19.57 6.28 8.03
#